data_3af664be2cd05325f2c36c5f19b95911
#
_entry.id   3af664be2cd05325f2c36c5f19b95911
#
_cell.length_a   1.000
_cell.length_b   1.000
_cell.length_c   1.000
_cell.angle_alpha   90.00
_cell.angle_beta   90.00
_cell.angle_gamma   90.00
#
_symmetry.space_group_name_H-M   'P 1'
#
loop_
_entity.id
_entity.type
_entity.pdbx_description
1 polymer ?
#
loop_
_entity_poly.entity_id
_entity_poly.type
_entity_poly.pdbx_seq_one_letter_code
_entity_poly.pdbx_strand_id
1 'polypeptide(L)'
;MVLSQIPLTHQVYEKVAYLLTNLEHPRTESEWENSFALKMFLFQFVNLNSSTFYIAFFLGSALLFHKGNQNIYMGVIMVLKQIWNNFMELGYPLLQNWWSRRKMKRAGEQNNSKEQLPQWDRDWNLQPMNAHGLVDEYLEMVLQFGFTTIFVAAFPLAPLLALLNNIIEIRLDAYKFVTQWRRPMPARATDIGIWHGVLEGIGVVAVITNAFVIAITSDYIPRFVYAFKYGPCVDKGYRHEKCLRGYLNNSLSVFDMGELKNGSYHTRYCRYRDYRAPPWSPEPYEFTLQFWHVLAARLAFIIVFEHLVFGIKTFIAHMIPDMPKDLCDRMRREKYLMQEMVYEAELEHLQKERKKNGKRYHHEWP
;
A
#
# COMPACT_ATOMS: atom_id res chain seq x y z
N MET A 1 15.29 -16.31 6.12
CA MET A 1 15.43 -16.52 4.66
C MET A 1 14.63 -15.50 3.84
N VAL A 2 13.39 -15.16 4.15
CA VAL A 2 12.61 -14.14 3.42
C VAL A 2 13.18 -12.70 3.56
N LEU A 3 13.65 -12.32 4.75
CA LEU A 3 14.17 -10.98 5.03
C LEU A 3 15.51 -10.64 4.36
N SER A 4 16.32 -11.65 4.01
CA SER A 4 17.63 -11.44 3.37
C SER A 4 17.58 -11.38 1.84
N GLN A 5 16.50 -11.81 1.22
CA GLN A 5 16.31 -11.77 -0.24
C GLN A 5 15.73 -10.43 -0.75
N ILE A 6 15.06 -9.68 0.13
CA ILE A 6 14.39 -8.44 -0.23
C ILE A 6 15.33 -7.37 -0.80
N PRO A 7 16.51 -7.06 -0.21
CA PRO A 7 17.38 -6.02 -0.74
C PRO A 7 18.04 -6.39 -2.08
N LEU A 8 18.37 -7.64 -2.31
CA LEU A 8 19.00 -8.08 -3.56
C LEU A 8 18.00 -8.04 -4.73
N THR A 9 16.77 -8.52 -4.50
CA THR A 9 15.70 -8.47 -5.51
C THR A 9 15.28 -7.04 -5.82
N HIS A 10 15.27 -6.15 -4.82
CA HIS A 10 15.00 -4.73 -5.01
C HIS A 10 16.02 -4.07 -5.94
N GLN A 11 17.32 -4.22 -5.67
CA GLN A 11 18.38 -3.62 -6.49
C GLN A 11 18.39 -4.15 -7.94
N VAL A 12 18.09 -5.43 -8.13
CA VAL A 12 17.99 -6.00 -9.50
C VAL A 12 16.79 -5.42 -10.22
N TYR A 13 15.65 -5.35 -9.53
CA TYR A 13 14.43 -4.82 -10.13
C TYR A 13 14.50 -3.31 -10.42
N GLU A 14 15.12 -2.53 -9.54
CA GLU A 14 15.39 -1.10 -9.75
C GLU A 14 16.13 -0.87 -11.09
N LYS A 15 17.17 -1.65 -11.35
CA LYS A 15 17.90 -1.59 -12.64
C LYS A 15 17.02 -1.97 -13.83
N VAL A 16 16.18 -2.99 -13.67
CA VAL A 16 15.24 -3.41 -14.72
C VAL A 16 14.18 -2.33 -14.96
N ALA A 17 13.60 -1.76 -13.91
CA ALA A 17 12.62 -0.68 -14.01
C ALA A 17 13.23 0.56 -14.68
N TYR A 18 14.46 0.93 -14.31
CA TYR A 18 15.22 2.01 -14.94
C TYR A 18 15.41 1.77 -16.43
N LEU A 19 15.84 0.57 -16.82
CA LEU A 19 16.07 0.21 -18.23
C LEU A 19 14.76 0.22 -19.02
N LEU A 20 13.68 -0.32 -18.47
CA LEU A 20 12.36 -0.32 -19.10
C LEU A 20 11.82 1.10 -19.28
N THR A 21 11.96 1.96 -18.28
CA THR A 21 11.50 3.36 -18.37
C THR A 21 12.30 4.15 -19.40
N ASN A 22 13.61 3.90 -19.53
CA ASN A 22 14.42 4.52 -20.57
C ASN A 22 14.04 4.04 -21.99
N LEU A 23 13.62 2.78 -22.14
CA LEU A 23 13.13 2.24 -23.41
C LEU A 23 11.80 2.85 -23.86
N GLU A 24 10.99 3.37 -22.94
CA GLU A 24 9.72 4.05 -23.24
C GLU A 24 9.94 5.45 -23.82
N HIS A 25 11.14 6.03 -23.71
CA HIS A 25 11.50 7.37 -24.19
C HIS A 25 10.51 8.47 -23.79
N PRO A 26 10.23 8.65 -22.48
CA PRO A 26 9.33 9.69 -22.01
C PRO A 26 9.84 11.08 -22.42
N ARG A 27 8.92 12.01 -22.69
CA ARG A 27 9.26 13.36 -23.19
C ARG A 27 9.72 14.30 -22.09
N THR A 28 9.25 14.09 -20.86
CA THR A 28 9.53 14.95 -19.71
C THR A 28 10.09 14.13 -18.57
N GLU A 29 10.86 14.79 -17.69
CA GLU A 29 11.40 14.17 -16.49
C GLU A 29 10.28 13.69 -15.55
N SER A 30 9.19 14.44 -15.44
CA SER A 30 8.03 14.05 -14.64
C SER A 30 7.31 12.82 -15.18
N GLU A 31 7.19 12.65 -16.49
CA GLU A 31 6.67 11.41 -17.10
C GLU A 31 7.58 10.22 -16.80
N TRP A 32 8.89 10.45 -16.86
CA TRP A 32 9.89 9.43 -16.54
C TRP A 32 9.77 8.99 -15.07
N GLU A 33 9.74 9.95 -14.15
CA GLU A 33 9.58 9.66 -12.71
C GLU A 33 8.27 8.94 -12.41
N ASN A 34 7.17 9.36 -13.00
CA ASN A 34 5.87 8.73 -12.82
C ASN A 34 5.87 7.27 -13.32
N SER A 35 6.45 7.01 -14.50
CA SER A 35 6.53 5.68 -15.08
C SER A 35 7.44 4.77 -14.26
N PHE A 36 8.59 5.28 -13.81
CA PHE A 36 9.53 4.56 -12.94
C PHE A 36 8.89 4.24 -11.59
N ALA A 37 8.28 5.24 -10.94
CA ALA A 37 7.64 5.08 -9.64
C ALA A 37 6.49 4.04 -9.67
N LEU A 38 5.68 4.04 -10.74
CA LEU A 38 4.62 3.06 -10.91
C LEU A 38 5.15 1.63 -11.01
N LYS A 39 6.22 1.41 -11.77
CA LYS A 39 6.84 0.08 -11.91
C LYS A 39 7.41 -0.39 -10.58
N MET A 40 8.14 0.49 -9.87
CA MET A 40 8.70 0.19 -8.55
C MET A 40 7.60 -0.15 -7.54
N PHE A 41 6.51 0.64 -7.53
CA PHE A 41 5.37 0.39 -6.66
C PHE A 41 4.71 -0.95 -6.94
N LEU A 42 4.36 -1.26 -8.18
CA LEU A 42 3.67 -2.50 -8.54
C LEU A 42 4.48 -3.74 -8.12
N PHE A 43 5.76 -3.74 -8.39
CA PHE A 43 6.63 -4.85 -8.00
C PHE A 43 6.68 -5.02 -6.48
N GLN A 44 6.95 -3.94 -5.75
CA GLN A 44 7.06 -4.00 -4.31
C GLN A 44 5.73 -4.31 -3.63
N PHE A 45 4.64 -3.77 -4.17
CA PHE A 45 3.29 -4.04 -3.69
C PHE A 45 2.93 -5.52 -3.79
N VAL A 46 3.18 -6.14 -4.94
CA VAL A 46 2.94 -7.57 -5.14
C VAL A 46 3.86 -8.41 -4.23
N ASN A 47 5.15 -8.08 -4.18
CA ASN A 47 6.11 -8.81 -3.35
C ASN A 47 5.77 -8.74 -1.86
N LEU A 48 5.38 -7.56 -1.38
CA LEU A 48 5.00 -7.36 0.02
C LEU A 48 3.69 -8.06 0.38
N ASN A 49 2.68 -7.91 -0.47
CA ASN A 49 1.33 -8.36 -0.15
C ASN A 49 1.10 -9.84 -0.48
N SER A 50 1.86 -10.47 -1.40
CA SER A 50 1.68 -11.86 -1.80
C SER A 50 1.72 -12.83 -0.63
N SER A 51 2.70 -12.71 0.26
CA SER A 51 2.80 -13.54 1.47
C SER A 51 1.64 -13.33 2.43
N THR A 52 1.20 -12.09 2.57
CA THR A 52 0.10 -11.73 3.48
C THR A 52 -1.26 -12.19 2.93
N PHE A 53 -1.47 -12.06 1.61
CA PHE A 53 -2.63 -12.63 0.95
C PHE A 53 -2.68 -14.16 1.07
N TYR A 54 -1.53 -14.83 0.88
CA TYR A 54 -1.45 -16.27 1.08
C TYR A 54 -1.83 -16.68 2.50
N ILE A 55 -1.30 -15.99 3.52
CA ILE A 55 -1.64 -16.25 4.91
C ILE A 55 -3.12 -15.94 5.20
N ALA A 56 -3.64 -14.83 4.68
CA ALA A 56 -5.01 -14.40 4.96
C ALA A 56 -6.07 -15.33 4.35
N PHE A 57 -5.88 -15.78 3.11
CA PHE A 57 -6.90 -16.49 2.37
C PHE A 57 -6.68 -18.00 2.27
N PHE A 58 -5.41 -18.45 2.16
CA PHE A 58 -5.10 -19.86 1.96
C PHE A 58 -4.69 -20.57 3.24
N LEU A 59 -3.81 -19.99 4.01
CA LEU A 59 -3.34 -20.62 5.25
C LEU A 59 -4.44 -20.61 6.33
N GLY A 60 -5.25 -19.56 6.37
CA GLY A 60 -6.38 -19.45 7.30
C GLY A 60 -7.47 -20.49 7.08
N SER A 61 -7.71 -20.90 5.84
CA SER A 61 -8.67 -21.96 5.52
C SER A 61 -8.10 -23.37 5.70
N ALA A 62 -6.78 -23.56 5.52
CA ALA A 62 -6.13 -24.87 5.69
C ALA A 62 -5.82 -25.21 7.15
N LEU A 63 -5.58 -24.22 8.02
CA LEU A 63 -5.28 -24.39 9.45
C LEU A 63 -6.46 -23.94 10.31
N LEU A 64 -7.56 -24.65 10.24
CA LEU A 64 -8.81 -24.44 11.01
C LEU A 64 -8.62 -24.38 12.55
N PHE A 65 -7.46 -24.76 13.05
CA PHE A 65 -7.17 -24.83 14.48
C PHE A 65 -6.55 -23.56 15.10
N HIS A 66 -6.16 -22.52 14.34
CA HIS A 66 -5.36 -21.42 14.88
C HIS A 66 -5.84 -20.01 14.49
N LYS A 67 -7.14 -19.76 14.46
CA LYS A 67 -7.72 -18.43 14.16
C LYS A 67 -7.21 -17.28 15.06
N GLY A 68 -6.82 -17.59 16.29
CA GLY A 68 -6.26 -16.60 17.23
C GLY A 68 -4.85 -16.10 16.89
N ASN A 69 -4.05 -16.92 16.22
CA ASN A 69 -2.65 -16.58 15.94
C ASN A 69 -2.47 -15.79 14.63
N GLN A 70 -3.41 -15.82 13.71
CA GLN A 70 -3.29 -15.18 12.41
C GLN A 70 -3.12 -13.64 12.50
N ASN A 71 -3.92 -13.01 13.38
CA ASN A 71 -3.82 -11.56 13.64
C ASN A 71 -2.48 -11.19 14.28
N ILE A 72 -1.96 -12.06 15.14
CA ILE A 72 -0.66 -11.87 15.80
C ILE A 72 0.46 -11.98 14.76
N TYR A 73 0.42 -12.97 13.86
CA TYR A 73 1.42 -13.11 12.81
C TYR A 73 1.47 -11.89 11.87
N MET A 74 0.32 -11.35 11.46
CA MET A 74 0.27 -10.13 10.65
C MET A 74 0.85 -8.92 11.39
N GLY A 75 0.49 -8.74 12.67
CA GLY A 75 1.03 -7.69 13.51
C GLY A 75 2.55 -7.80 13.70
N VAL A 76 3.04 -9.01 13.97
CA VAL A 76 4.47 -9.28 14.14
C VAL A 76 5.24 -9.00 12.84
N ILE A 77 4.74 -9.44 11.68
CA ILE A 77 5.38 -9.19 10.38
C ILE A 77 5.44 -7.69 10.12
N MET A 78 4.36 -6.95 10.36
CA MET A 78 4.31 -5.50 10.17
C MET A 78 5.33 -4.78 11.07
N VAL A 79 5.34 -5.09 12.36
CA VAL A 79 6.26 -4.47 13.34
C VAL A 79 7.72 -4.82 13.04
N LEU A 80 8.03 -6.09 12.83
CA LEU A 80 9.40 -6.53 12.56
C LEU A 80 9.94 -5.95 11.25
N LYS A 81 9.10 -5.88 10.21
CA LYS A 81 9.50 -5.27 8.94
C LYS A 81 9.82 -3.80 9.13
N GLN A 82 8.99 -3.06 9.84
CA GLN A 82 9.18 -1.63 10.08
C GLN A 82 10.44 -1.36 10.92
N ILE A 83 10.64 -2.11 12.00
CA ILE A 83 11.87 -2.01 12.81
C ILE A 83 13.11 -2.31 11.94
N TRP A 84 13.02 -3.30 11.05
CA TRP A 84 14.12 -3.65 10.16
C TRP A 84 14.42 -2.54 9.14
N ASN A 85 13.38 -1.94 8.53
CA ASN A 85 13.55 -0.84 7.59
C ASN A 85 14.23 0.36 8.28
N ASN A 86 13.69 0.82 9.39
CA ASN A 86 14.25 1.94 10.17
C ASN A 86 15.69 1.67 10.63
N PHE A 87 15.99 0.40 10.99
CA PHE A 87 17.35 0.01 11.33
C PHE A 87 18.30 0.06 10.13
N MET A 88 17.89 -0.42 8.98
CA MET A 88 18.74 -0.40 7.77
C MET A 88 18.93 1.01 7.25
N GLU A 89 17.95 1.87 7.37
CA GLU A 89 17.98 3.24 6.86
C GLU A 89 18.83 4.18 7.71
N LEU A 90 18.73 4.11 9.02
CA LEU A 90 19.42 4.99 9.95
C LEU A 90 20.50 4.26 10.77
N GLY A 91 20.19 3.11 11.30
CA GLY A 91 21.07 2.37 12.22
C GLY A 91 22.34 1.88 11.52
N TYR A 92 22.22 1.35 10.32
CA TYR A 92 23.36 0.84 9.56
C TYR A 92 24.35 1.95 9.16
N PRO A 93 23.94 3.09 8.56
CA PRO A 93 24.87 4.20 8.27
C PRO A 93 25.52 4.80 9.53
N LEU A 94 24.77 4.94 10.62
CA LEU A 94 25.33 5.41 11.88
C LEU A 94 26.37 4.45 12.44
N LEU A 95 26.12 3.16 12.38
CA LEU A 95 27.05 2.13 12.83
C LEU A 95 28.32 2.11 11.97
N GLN A 96 28.18 2.23 10.65
CA GLN A 96 29.28 2.31 9.70
C GLN A 96 30.14 3.56 9.94
N ASN A 97 29.51 4.72 10.15
CA ASN A 97 30.21 5.96 10.47
C ASN A 97 30.94 5.89 11.81
N TRP A 98 30.30 5.30 12.82
CA TRP A 98 30.92 5.09 14.13
C TRP A 98 32.13 4.13 14.05
N TRP A 99 32.02 3.06 13.28
CA TRP A 99 33.14 2.12 13.06
C TRP A 99 34.30 2.77 12.29
N SER A 100 34.00 3.50 11.23
CA SER A 100 34.98 4.24 10.44
C SER A 100 35.72 5.27 11.31
N ARG A 101 34.99 6.02 12.15
CA ARG A 101 35.59 6.95 13.11
C ARG A 101 36.48 6.26 14.15
N ARG A 102 36.08 5.06 14.63
CA ARG A 102 36.92 4.27 15.53
C ARG A 102 38.16 3.73 14.83
N LYS A 103 38.02 3.28 13.58
CA LYS A 103 39.15 2.80 12.78
C LYS A 103 40.18 3.91 12.53
N MET A 104 39.73 5.11 12.16
CA MET A 104 40.61 6.29 12.00
C MET A 104 41.32 6.70 13.31
N LYS A 105 40.62 6.72 14.43
CA LYS A 105 41.23 6.99 15.74
C LYS A 105 42.28 5.95 16.13
N ARG A 106 42.10 4.68 15.72
CA ARG A 106 43.12 3.62 15.96
C ARG A 106 44.31 3.68 15.01
N ALA A 107 44.14 4.23 13.81
CA ALA A 107 45.18 4.37 12.82
C ALA A 107 46.13 5.56 13.09
N GLY A 108 45.91 6.31 14.18
CA GLY A 108 46.85 7.35 14.63
C GLY A 108 46.89 8.60 13.77
N GLU A 109 45.98 8.81 12.87
CA GLU A 109 45.82 10.04 12.09
C GLU A 109 45.23 11.16 12.97
N GLN A 110 46.07 11.66 13.84
CA GLN A 110 45.81 12.85 14.63
C GLN A 110 46.10 14.07 13.75
N ASN A 111 45.22 14.35 12.78
CA ASN A 111 45.29 15.60 12.05
C ASN A 111 44.90 16.75 12.99
N ASN A 112 45.91 17.40 13.53
CA ASN A 112 45.86 18.61 14.35
C ASN A 112 45.54 19.88 13.55
N SER A 113 44.64 19.82 12.61
CA SER A 113 44.08 21.00 11.97
C SER A 113 42.57 20.98 12.09
N LYS A 114 42.06 21.53 13.20
CA LYS A 114 40.71 22.09 13.27
C LYS A 114 40.65 23.38 12.43
N GLU A 115 41.10 23.35 11.18
CA GLU A 115 40.66 24.34 10.21
C GLU A 115 39.16 24.18 10.09
N GLN A 116 38.45 25.22 10.47
CA GLN A 116 36.99 25.28 10.30
C GLN A 116 36.73 25.33 8.79
N LEU A 117 36.65 24.16 8.17
CA LEU A 117 36.29 24.04 6.79
C LEU A 117 34.97 24.81 6.54
N PRO A 118 34.92 25.64 5.49
CA PRO A 118 33.69 26.33 5.10
C PRO A 118 32.51 25.36 5.02
N GLN A 119 31.33 25.87 5.25
CA GLN A 119 30.12 25.02 5.30
C GLN A 119 29.90 24.23 4.01
N TRP A 120 30.20 24.83 2.85
CA TRP A 120 30.10 24.18 1.53
C TRP A 120 31.02 22.97 1.37
N ASP A 121 32.23 22.97 1.94
CA ASP A 121 33.14 21.83 1.92
C ASP A 121 32.64 20.69 2.81
N ARG A 122 32.01 21.03 3.93
CA ARG A 122 31.35 20.04 4.79
C ARG A 122 30.13 19.42 4.11
N ASP A 123 29.33 20.23 3.43
CA ASP A 123 28.13 19.79 2.69
C ASP A 123 28.52 18.94 1.48
N TRP A 124 29.66 19.26 0.83
CA TRP A 124 30.19 18.43 -0.27
C TRP A 124 30.58 17.02 0.17
N ASN A 125 31.05 16.84 1.38
CA ASN A 125 31.41 15.54 1.95
C ASN A 125 30.21 14.72 2.42
N LEU A 126 28.98 15.31 2.39
CA LEU A 126 27.74 14.57 2.64
C LEU A 126 27.38 13.67 1.44
N GLN A 127 26.58 12.66 1.72
CA GLN A 127 26.14 11.72 0.71
C GLN A 127 25.25 12.41 -0.34
N PRO A 128 25.53 12.28 -1.65
CA PRO A 128 24.64 12.85 -2.67
C PRO A 128 23.28 12.15 -2.59
N MET A 129 22.22 12.93 -2.66
CA MET A 129 20.88 12.40 -2.85
C MET A 129 20.80 11.74 -4.22
N ASN A 130 20.30 10.50 -4.30
CA ASN A 130 20.03 9.84 -5.56
C ASN A 130 19.02 10.65 -6.36
N ALA A 131 19.10 10.61 -7.69
CA ALA A 131 18.14 11.31 -8.56
C ALA A 131 16.69 10.92 -8.26
N HIS A 132 16.47 9.72 -7.76
CA HIS A 132 15.16 9.15 -7.44
C HIS A 132 14.92 8.98 -5.93
N GLY A 133 15.66 9.67 -5.08
CA GLY A 133 15.57 9.51 -3.62
C GLY A 133 14.18 9.82 -3.05
N LEU A 134 13.42 10.74 -3.67
CA LEU A 134 12.03 11.00 -3.28
C LEU A 134 11.08 9.85 -3.61
N VAL A 135 11.34 9.09 -4.68
CA VAL A 135 10.51 7.93 -5.05
C VAL A 135 10.54 6.87 -3.97
N ASP A 136 11.70 6.63 -3.37
CA ASP A 136 11.87 5.62 -2.32
C ASP A 136 11.11 6.02 -1.03
N GLU A 137 11.18 7.30 -0.64
CA GLU A 137 10.45 7.83 0.52
C GLU A 137 8.93 7.74 0.34
N TYR A 138 8.43 8.17 -0.83
CA TYR A 138 7.01 8.00 -1.16
C TYR A 138 6.59 6.54 -1.19
N LEU A 139 7.44 5.68 -1.77
CA LEU A 139 7.17 4.25 -1.90
C LEU A 139 6.99 3.58 -0.53
N GLU A 140 7.83 3.91 0.45
CA GLU A 140 7.72 3.37 1.81
C GLU A 140 6.39 3.74 2.44
N MET A 141 6.03 5.03 2.42
CA MET A 141 4.78 5.53 3.00
C MET A 141 3.54 4.96 2.30
N VAL A 142 3.56 4.88 0.97
CA VAL A 142 2.44 4.35 0.17
C VAL A 142 2.26 2.85 0.37
N LEU A 143 3.35 2.09 0.47
CA LEU A 143 3.28 0.66 0.79
C LEU A 143 2.76 0.41 2.20
N GLN A 144 3.17 1.21 3.19
CA GLN A 144 2.64 1.15 4.55
C GLN A 144 1.14 1.47 4.58
N PHE A 145 0.71 2.52 3.88
CA PHE A 145 -0.71 2.85 3.73
C PHE A 145 -1.48 1.69 3.11
N GLY A 146 -0.96 1.11 2.02
CA GLY A 146 -1.57 -0.03 1.35
C GLY A 146 -1.74 -1.23 2.27
N PHE A 147 -0.66 -1.62 2.97
CA PHE A 147 -0.71 -2.74 3.91
C PHE A 147 -1.73 -2.49 5.05
N THR A 148 -1.73 -1.29 5.61
CA THR A 148 -2.62 -0.91 6.70
C THR A 148 -4.09 -0.93 6.28
N THR A 149 -4.42 -0.38 5.11
CA THR A 149 -5.80 -0.26 4.64
C THR A 149 -6.38 -1.56 4.11
N ILE A 150 -5.58 -2.36 3.40
CA ILE A 150 -6.01 -3.63 2.79
C ILE A 150 -6.35 -4.68 3.84
N PHE A 151 -5.62 -4.70 4.96
CA PHE A 151 -5.79 -5.72 6.00
C PHE A 151 -6.41 -5.18 7.30
N VAL A 152 -7.00 -4.00 7.29
CA VAL A 152 -7.60 -3.40 8.51
C VAL A 152 -8.68 -4.28 9.13
N ALA A 153 -9.49 -4.96 8.34
CA ALA A 153 -10.51 -5.88 8.84
C ALA A 153 -9.93 -7.12 9.52
N ALA A 154 -8.74 -7.57 9.09
CA ALA A 154 -8.03 -8.68 9.70
C ALA A 154 -7.24 -8.27 10.94
N PHE A 155 -6.67 -7.05 10.94
CA PHE A 155 -5.84 -6.53 12.03
C PHE A 155 -6.19 -5.07 12.38
N PRO A 156 -7.19 -4.82 13.22
CA PRO A 156 -7.69 -3.47 13.53
C PRO A 156 -6.67 -2.56 14.24
N LEU A 157 -5.58 -3.09 14.80
CA LEU A 157 -4.50 -2.31 15.42
C LEU A 157 -3.49 -1.75 14.39
N ALA A 158 -3.55 -2.17 13.13
CA ALA A 158 -2.63 -1.72 12.08
C ALA A 158 -2.57 -0.18 11.95
N PRO A 159 -3.69 0.57 11.94
CA PRO A 159 -3.64 2.03 11.84
C PRO A 159 -2.93 2.70 13.01
N LEU A 160 -3.06 2.16 14.24
CA LEU A 160 -2.35 2.70 15.40
C LEU A 160 -0.84 2.49 15.29
N LEU A 161 -0.40 1.30 14.86
CA LEU A 161 1.01 1.01 14.64
C LEU A 161 1.58 1.88 13.51
N ALA A 162 0.83 2.08 12.42
CA ALA A 162 1.21 2.97 11.34
C ALA A 162 1.35 4.43 11.81
N LEU A 163 0.43 4.92 12.63
CA LEU A 163 0.52 6.26 13.22
C LEU A 163 1.80 6.42 14.05
N LEU A 164 2.09 5.46 14.92
CA LEU A 164 3.32 5.49 15.74
C LEU A 164 4.58 5.48 14.85
N ASN A 165 4.59 4.66 13.80
CA ASN A 165 5.68 4.66 12.85
C ASN A 165 5.84 6.01 12.13
N ASN A 166 4.75 6.60 11.64
CA ASN A 166 4.81 7.88 10.94
C ASN A 166 5.38 9.02 11.82
N ILE A 167 5.06 8.99 13.13
CA ILE A 167 5.64 9.96 14.09
C ILE A 167 7.16 9.79 14.19
N ILE A 168 7.64 8.55 14.18
CA ILE A 168 9.09 8.25 14.20
C ILE A 168 9.71 8.66 12.87
N GLU A 169 9.10 8.29 11.75
CA GLU A 169 9.58 8.53 10.38
C GLU A 169 9.78 10.02 10.08
N ILE A 170 8.83 10.87 10.46
CA ILE A 170 8.98 12.34 10.35
C ILE A 170 10.29 12.83 10.99
N ARG A 171 10.69 12.23 12.12
CA ARG A 171 11.94 12.61 12.81
C ARG A 171 13.18 12.03 12.13
N LEU A 172 13.08 10.81 11.64
CA LEU A 172 14.18 10.14 10.95
C LEU A 172 14.48 10.81 9.62
N ASP A 173 13.46 11.11 8.83
CA ASP A 173 13.59 11.81 7.56
C ASP A 173 14.16 13.22 7.76
N ALA A 174 13.63 13.98 8.73
CA ALA A 174 14.17 15.29 9.05
C ALA A 174 15.67 15.22 9.41
N TYR A 175 16.08 14.24 10.19
CA TYR A 175 17.48 14.03 10.54
C TYR A 175 18.32 13.65 9.31
N LYS A 176 17.83 12.77 8.47
CA LYS A 176 18.47 12.31 7.23
C LYS A 176 18.70 13.46 6.26
N PHE A 177 17.66 14.24 5.96
CA PHE A 177 17.74 15.38 5.04
C PHE A 177 18.62 16.52 5.55
N VAL A 178 18.64 16.77 6.86
CA VAL A 178 19.40 17.91 7.44
C VAL A 178 20.86 17.56 7.70
N THR A 179 21.17 16.31 8.08
CA THR A 179 22.51 15.98 8.59
C THR A 179 23.32 15.01 7.74
N GLN A 180 22.67 14.19 6.92
CA GLN A 180 23.35 13.11 6.20
C GLN A 180 23.45 13.34 4.70
N TRP A 181 22.45 13.96 4.10
CA TRP A 181 22.39 14.18 2.66
C TRP A 181 22.84 15.58 2.25
N ARG A 182 23.42 15.68 1.07
CA ARG A 182 23.62 16.98 0.42
C ARG A 182 22.30 17.64 0.17
N ARG A 183 22.24 18.93 0.37
CA ARG A 183 21.05 19.72 0.10
C ARG A 183 20.60 19.55 -1.35
N PRO A 184 19.40 19.02 -1.61
CA PRO A 184 18.89 18.87 -2.96
C PRO A 184 18.59 20.25 -3.58
N MET A 185 18.68 20.32 -4.92
CA MET A 185 18.24 21.51 -5.63
C MET A 185 16.71 21.56 -5.62
N PRO A 186 16.10 22.67 -5.17
CA PRO A 186 14.65 22.78 -5.16
C PRO A 186 14.11 22.84 -6.59
N ALA A 187 13.13 21.97 -6.88
CA ALA A 187 12.39 21.99 -8.12
C ALA A 187 10.91 22.34 -7.84
N ARG A 188 10.30 23.09 -8.76
CA ARG A 188 8.87 23.40 -8.65
C ARG A 188 8.06 22.19 -9.11
N ALA A 189 7.22 21.66 -8.23
CA ALA A 189 6.27 20.60 -8.54
C ALA A 189 4.84 21.16 -8.57
N THR A 190 4.00 20.63 -9.44
CA THR A 190 2.57 20.99 -9.54
C THR A 190 1.70 20.16 -8.61
N ASP A 191 2.04 18.89 -8.46
CA ASP A 191 1.33 17.89 -7.66
C ASP A 191 2.27 16.76 -7.23
N ILE A 192 1.71 15.74 -6.58
CA ILE A 192 2.43 14.52 -6.18
C ILE A 192 2.53 13.48 -7.32
N GLY A 193 2.14 13.83 -8.54
CA GLY A 193 2.23 12.96 -9.70
C GLY A 193 1.42 11.67 -9.58
N ILE A 194 2.02 10.57 -9.98
CA ILE A 194 1.38 9.24 -10.02
C ILE A 194 0.89 8.75 -8.65
N TRP A 195 1.48 9.25 -7.55
CA TRP A 195 1.15 8.78 -6.21
C TRP A 195 -0.30 8.99 -5.82
N HIS A 196 -0.94 10.05 -6.34
CA HIS A 196 -2.37 10.27 -6.14
C HIS A 196 -3.20 9.11 -6.72
N GLY A 197 -2.94 8.74 -7.97
CA GLY A 197 -3.62 7.62 -8.63
C GLY A 197 -3.34 6.27 -7.97
N VAL A 198 -2.11 6.07 -7.49
CA VAL A 198 -1.72 4.87 -6.74
C VAL A 198 -2.49 4.76 -5.42
N LEU A 199 -2.60 5.84 -4.65
CA LEU A 199 -3.36 5.86 -3.39
C LEU A 199 -4.86 5.60 -3.63
N GLU A 200 -5.41 6.16 -4.70
CA GLU A 200 -6.80 5.89 -5.08
C GLU A 200 -7.00 4.42 -5.47
N GLY A 201 -6.10 3.85 -6.27
CA GLY A 201 -6.11 2.43 -6.65
C GLY A 201 -5.99 1.50 -5.45
N ILE A 202 -5.10 1.80 -4.49
CA ILE A 202 -5.01 1.06 -3.21
C ILE A 202 -6.34 1.12 -2.47
N GLY A 203 -6.99 2.30 -2.43
CA GLY A 203 -8.28 2.45 -1.77
C GLY A 203 -9.35 1.54 -2.37
N VAL A 204 -9.41 1.40 -3.69
CA VAL A 204 -10.32 0.47 -4.38
C VAL A 204 -10.01 -0.99 -4.00
N VAL A 205 -8.74 -1.39 -4.11
CA VAL A 205 -8.30 -2.75 -3.74
C VAL A 205 -8.61 -3.04 -2.26
N ALA A 206 -8.42 -2.06 -1.38
CA ALA A 206 -8.70 -2.20 0.05
C ALA A 206 -10.20 -2.47 0.33
N VAL A 207 -11.11 -1.77 -0.34
CA VAL A 207 -12.56 -2.00 -0.18
C VAL A 207 -12.91 -3.43 -0.56
N ILE A 208 -12.45 -3.89 -1.73
CA ILE A 208 -12.70 -5.24 -2.22
C ILE A 208 -12.12 -6.28 -1.26
N THR A 209 -10.85 -6.14 -0.88
CA THR A 209 -10.18 -7.10 -0.01
C THR A 209 -10.82 -7.18 1.37
N ASN A 210 -11.17 -6.05 1.98
CA ASN A 210 -11.84 -6.05 3.29
C ASN A 210 -13.24 -6.66 3.22
N ALA A 211 -14.00 -6.43 2.12
CA ALA A 211 -15.28 -7.11 1.90
C ALA A 211 -15.11 -8.64 1.89
N PHE A 212 -14.10 -9.14 1.16
CA PHE A 212 -13.77 -10.57 1.13
C PHE A 212 -13.31 -11.10 2.51
N VAL A 213 -12.42 -10.37 3.18
CA VAL A 213 -11.95 -10.76 4.52
C VAL A 213 -13.12 -10.88 5.49
N ILE A 214 -14.01 -9.90 5.54
CA ILE A 214 -15.20 -9.96 6.41
C ILE A 214 -16.11 -11.10 6.03
N ALA A 215 -16.40 -11.27 4.74
CA ALA A 215 -17.32 -12.30 4.25
C ALA A 215 -16.82 -13.73 4.49
N ILE A 216 -15.51 -13.98 4.27
CA ILE A 216 -14.95 -15.34 4.29
C ILE A 216 -14.41 -15.70 5.67
N THR A 217 -13.63 -14.80 6.31
CA THR A 217 -12.93 -15.13 7.54
C THR A 217 -13.76 -14.92 8.79
N SER A 218 -14.74 -14.00 8.78
CA SER A 218 -15.58 -13.75 9.94
C SER A 218 -16.73 -14.74 10.06
N ASP A 219 -17.15 -14.97 11.31
CA ASP A 219 -18.34 -15.80 11.61
C ASP A 219 -19.64 -15.00 11.57
N TYR A 220 -19.60 -13.73 11.23
CA TYR A 220 -20.76 -12.86 11.30
C TYR A 220 -21.88 -13.32 10.37
N ILE A 221 -21.57 -13.54 9.09
CA ILE A 221 -22.53 -13.94 8.06
C ILE A 221 -23.10 -15.34 8.32
N PRO A 222 -22.30 -16.38 8.62
CA PRO A 222 -22.83 -17.67 9.00
C PRO A 222 -23.75 -17.64 10.23
N ARG A 223 -23.42 -16.86 11.25
CA ARG A 223 -24.28 -16.67 12.44
C ARG A 223 -25.59 -15.98 12.10
N PHE A 224 -25.53 -14.97 11.23
CA PHE A 224 -26.68 -14.26 10.76
C PHE A 224 -27.64 -15.20 9.99
N VAL A 225 -27.12 -15.95 9.02
CA VAL A 225 -27.90 -16.94 8.26
C VAL A 225 -28.52 -18.01 9.18
N TYR A 226 -27.74 -18.49 10.17
CA TYR A 226 -28.24 -19.42 11.16
C TYR A 226 -29.38 -18.84 11.99
N ALA A 227 -29.21 -17.64 12.50
CA ALA A 227 -30.22 -16.99 13.34
C ALA A 227 -31.56 -16.77 12.59
N PHE A 228 -31.50 -16.45 11.31
CA PHE A 228 -32.69 -16.14 10.51
C PHE A 228 -33.37 -17.37 9.84
N LYS A 229 -32.63 -18.46 9.57
CA LYS A 229 -33.14 -19.55 8.77
C LYS A 229 -33.07 -20.95 9.44
N TYR A 230 -32.10 -21.17 10.32
CA TYR A 230 -31.81 -22.49 10.89
C TYR A 230 -31.87 -22.53 12.41
N GLY A 231 -31.87 -21.37 13.05
CA GLY A 231 -31.86 -21.25 14.49
C GLY A 231 -33.23 -21.37 15.13
N PRO A 232 -33.28 -21.54 16.46
CA PRO A 232 -34.52 -21.74 17.21
C PRO A 232 -35.49 -20.53 17.19
N CYS A 233 -35.03 -19.39 16.65
CA CYS A 233 -35.87 -18.19 16.54
C CYS A 233 -36.78 -18.16 15.31
N VAL A 234 -36.60 -19.07 14.37
CA VAL A 234 -37.40 -19.13 13.13
C VAL A 234 -38.84 -19.49 13.43
N ASP A 235 -39.05 -20.43 14.37
CA ASP A 235 -40.41 -20.98 14.64
C ASP A 235 -41.17 -20.22 15.74
N LYS A 236 -40.56 -19.41 16.53
CA LYS A 236 -41.18 -18.88 17.77
C LYS A 236 -40.82 -17.45 18.11
N GLY A 237 -40.84 -16.50 17.27
CA GLY A 237 -40.80 -15.06 17.64
C GLY A 237 -39.96 -14.63 18.88
N TYR A 238 -38.95 -15.42 19.29
CA TYR A 238 -38.18 -15.25 20.52
C TYR A 238 -37.08 -14.19 20.42
N ARG A 239 -36.88 -13.47 21.53
CA ARG A 239 -35.86 -12.43 21.68
C ARG A 239 -34.44 -12.92 21.38
N HIS A 240 -33.64 -12.05 20.82
CA HIS A 240 -32.28 -12.21 20.27
C HIS A 240 -31.28 -13.08 21.03
N GLU A 241 -31.37 -13.20 22.35
CA GLU A 241 -30.35 -13.90 23.14
C GLU A 241 -30.27 -15.43 22.95
N LYS A 242 -31.36 -16.07 22.48
CA LYS A 242 -31.42 -17.51 22.29
C LYS A 242 -31.31 -17.98 20.84
N CYS A 243 -31.24 -17.08 19.88
CA CYS A 243 -31.25 -17.43 18.44
C CYS A 243 -29.98 -18.15 17.98
N LEU A 244 -28.85 -17.98 18.68
CA LEU A 244 -27.58 -18.64 18.37
C LEU A 244 -27.38 -19.98 19.14
N ARG A 245 -28.37 -20.44 19.91
CA ARG A 245 -28.26 -21.72 20.63
C ARG A 245 -28.16 -22.86 19.63
N GLY A 246 -27.10 -23.69 19.74
CA GLY A 246 -26.86 -24.80 18.83
C GLY A 246 -26.05 -24.44 17.59
N TYR A 247 -25.69 -23.17 17.38
CA TYR A 247 -24.88 -22.72 16.24
C TYR A 247 -23.58 -23.53 16.08
N LEU A 248 -22.86 -23.78 17.16
CA LEU A 248 -21.58 -24.50 17.11
C LEU A 248 -21.75 -25.92 16.53
N ASN A 249 -22.76 -26.67 16.97
CA ASN A 249 -23.04 -28.00 16.44
C ASN A 249 -23.49 -27.97 14.97
N ASN A 250 -24.24 -26.95 14.58
CA ASN A 250 -24.73 -26.78 13.22
C ASN A 250 -23.64 -26.32 12.24
N SER A 251 -22.61 -25.63 12.72
CA SER A 251 -21.49 -25.12 11.89
C SER A 251 -20.33 -26.08 11.72
N LEU A 252 -20.43 -27.29 12.29
CA LEU A 252 -19.39 -28.32 12.27
C LEU A 252 -19.87 -29.56 11.54
N SER A 253 -19.16 -29.94 10.51
CA SER A 253 -19.28 -31.22 9.82
C SER A 253 -18.48 -32.32 10.52
N VAL A 254 -18.85 -33.55 10.30
CA VAL A 254 -18.21 -34.74 10.92
C VAL A 254 -17.42 -35.50 9.86
N PHE A 255 -16.18 -35.82 10.16
CA PHE A 255 -15.30 -36.67 9.33
C PHE A 255 -14.97 -37.98 10.06
N ASP A 256 -15.05 -39.11 9.36
CA ASP A 256 -14.67 -40.41 9.89
C ASP A 256 -13.15 -40.63 9.72
N MET A 257 -12.43 -40.64 10.83
CA MET A 257 -10.98 -40.84 10.86
C MET A 257 -10.58 -42.30 10.54
N GLY A 258 -11.53 -43.25 10.57
CA GLY A 258 -11.29 -44.64 10.20
C GLY A 258 -10.97 -44.85 8.73
N GLU A 259 -11.30 -43.91 7.86
CA GLU A 259 -10.95 -43.94 6.43
C GLU A 259 -9.49 -43.52 6.16
N LEU A 260 -8.80 -42.90 7.12
CA LEU A 260 -7.39 -42.54 7.01
C LEU A 260 -6.51 -43.75 7.29
N LYS A 261 -5.89 -44.33 6.26
CA LYS A 261 -5.13 -45.60 6.24
C LYS A 261 -3.93 -45.70 7.19
N ASN A 262 -3.50 -44.66 7.91
CA ASN A 262 -2.20 -44.63 8.61
C ASN A 262 -2.23 -44.10 10.06
N GLY A 263 -3.34 -44.02 10.75
CA GLY A 263 -3.34 -43.47 12.11
C GLY A 263 -4.08 -44.31 13.12
N SER A 264 -3.39 -44.73 14.20
CA SER A 264 -4.03 -45.22 15.43
C SER A 264 -4.60 -44.00 16.18
N TYR A 265 -5.77 -43.54 15.75
CA TYR A 265 -6.41 -42.41 16.42
C TYR A 265 -7.34 -42.90 17.56
N HIS A 266 -7.26 -42.23 18.71
CA HIS A 266 -8.10 -42.54 19.88
C HIS A 266 -9.59 -42.19 19.68
N THR A 267 -9.92 -41.38 18.67
CA THR A 267 -11.28 -40.95 18.34
C THR A 267 -11.65 -41.29 16.92
N ARG A 268 -12.81 -41.95 16.72
CA ARG A 268 -13.31 -42.35 15.41
C ARG A 268 -13.77 -41.15 14.57
N TYR A 269 -14.35 -40.14 15.17
CA TYR A 269 -14.95 -39.00 14.48
C TYR A 269 -14.22 -37.71 14.84
N CYS A 270 -13.87 -36.92 13.83
CA CYS A 270 -13.36 -35.56 13.96
C CYS A 270 -14.42 -34.55 13.48
N ARG A 271 -14.58 -33.44 14.22
CA ARG A 271 -15.46 -32.35 13.80
C ARG A 271 -14.63 -31.20 13.24
N TYR A 272 -14.98 -30.74 12.06
CA TYR A 272 -14.33 -29.61 11.39
C TYR A 272 -15.37 -28.61 10.92
N ARG A 273 -14.93 -27.40 10.69
CA ARG A 273 -15.80 -26.31 10.31
C ARG A 273 -16.12 -26.38 8.81
N ASP A 274 -17.30 -26.86 8.51
CA ASP A 274 -17.85 -26.93 7.15
C ASP A 274 -19.37 -27.19 7.27
N TYR A 275 -20.06 -27.20 6.13
CA TYR A 275 -21.48 -27.51 6.01
C TYR A 275 -21.66 -28.71 5.05
N ARG A 276 -21.00 -29.83 5.36
CA ARG A 276 -21.11 -31.08 4.62
C ARG A 276 -21.93 -32.10 5.36
N ALA A 277 -22.58 -32.98 4.56
CA ALA A 277 -23.35 -34.10 5.09
C ALA A 277 -22.45 -35.05 5.88
N PRO A 278 -22.95 -35.66 6.99
CA PRO A 278 -22.19 -36.59 7.79
C PRO A 278 -21.92 -37.93 7.04
N PRO A 279 -20.92 -38.74 7.48
CA PRO A 279 -20.54 -40.00 6.82
C PRO A 279 -21.68 -41.03 6.73
N TRP A 280 -22.67 -40.96 7.61
CA TRP A 280 -23.85 -41.87 7.63
C TRP A 280 -25.01 -41.34 6.81
N SER A 281 -24.88 -40.25 6.05
CA SER A 281 -25.89 -39.74 5.15
C SER A 281 -25.97 -40.59 3.87
N PRO A 282 -27.10 -40.61 3.14
CA PRO A 282 -27.19 -41.24 1.83
C PRO A 282 -26.19 -40.74 0.81
N GLU A 283 -25.77 -39.47 0.93
CA GLU A 283 -24.74 -38.83 0.15
C GLU A 283 -23.65 -38.28 1.11
N PRO A 284 -22.64 -39.11 1.46
CA PRO A 284 -21.63 -38.69 2.41
C PRO A 284 -20.77 -37.54 1.90
N TYR A 285 -20.48 -36.56 2.77
CA TYR A 285 -19.58 -35.42 2.49
C TYR A 285 -20.02 -34.44 1.41
N GLU A 286 -21.23 -34.58 0.86
CA GLU A 286 -21.78 -33.60 -0.08
C GLU A 286 -22.15 -32.27 0.58
N PHE A 287 -22.18 -31.20 -0.21
CA PHE A 287 -22.53 -29.87 0.29
C PHE A 287 -24.03 -29.80 0.62
N THR A 288 -24.35 -29.45 1.84
CA THR A 288 -25.71 -29.26 2.29
C THR A 288 -26.37 -28.01 1.69
N LEU A 289 -27.70 -27.93 1.67
CA LEU A 289 -28.42 -26.72 1.27
C LEU A 289 -28.00 -25.50 2.11
N GLN A 290 -27.62 -25.71 3.35
CA GLN A 290 -27.11 -24.66 4.23
C GLN A 290 -25.79 -24.03 3.72
N PHE A 291 -24.89 -24.83 3.16
CA PHE A 291 -23.68 -24.33 2.52
C PHE A 291 -24.02 -23.29 1.45
N TRP A 292 -24.95 -23.61 0.56
CA TRP A 292 -25.37 -22.73 -0.53
C TRP A 292 -26.03 -21.45 -0.03
N HIS A 293 -26.82 -21.50 1.04
CA HIS A 293 -27.40 -20.30 1.64
C HIS A 293 -26.35 -19.41 2.28
N VAL A 294 -25.37 -20.00 2.97
CA VAL A 294 -24.26 -19.23 3.55
C VAL A 294 -23.38 -18.62 2.47
N LEU A 295 -23.08 -19.37 1.40
CA LEU A 295 -22.33 -18.86 0.27
C LEU A 295 -23.04 -17.70 -0.43
N ALA A 296 -24.34 -17.86 -0.72
CA ALA A 296 -25.15 -16.80 -1.33
C ALA A 296 -25.19 -15.54 -0.45
N ALA A 297 -25.34 -15.70 0.87
CA ALA A 297 -25.31 -14.57 1.80
C ALA A 297 -23.95 -13.86 1.84
N ARG A 298 -22.84 -14.61 1.76
CA ARG A 298 -21.50 -14.05 1.66
C ARG A 298 -21.31 -13.22 0.39
N LEU A 299 -21.70 -13.76 -0.76
CA LEU A 299 -21.61 -13.05 -2.04
C LEU A 299 -22.51 -11.81 -2.06
N ALA A 300 -23.73 -11.92 -1.57
CA ALA A 300 -24.65 -10.78 -1.44
C ALA A 300 -24.06 -9.69 -0.54
N PHE A 301 -23.45 -10.08 0.59
CA PHE A 301 -22.77 -9.13 1.49
C PHE A 301 -21.62 -8.38 0.77
N ILE A 302 -20.77 -9.09 0.03
CA ILE A 302 -19.65 -8.46 -0.71
C ILE A 302 -20.21 -7.40 -1.66
N ILE A 303 -21.21 -7.76 -2.49
CA ILE A 303 -21.80 -6.84 -3.45
C ILE A 303 -22.39 -5.61 -2.76
N VAL A 304 -23.20 -5.81 -1.71
CA VAL A 304 -23.83 -4.71 -0.98
C VAL A 304 -22.79 -3.82 -0.30
N PHE A 305 -21.79 -4.42 0.32
CA PHE A 305 -20.72 -3.69 1.01
C PHE A 305 -19.93 -2.80 0.04
N GLU A 306 -19.48 -3.37 -1.09
CA GLU A 306 -18.72 -2.63 -2.11
C GLU A 306 -19.52 -1.44 -2.65
N HIS A 307 -20.78 -1.68 -3.06
CA HIS A 307 -21.65 -0.64 -3.61
C HIS A 307 -21.95 0.46 -2.57
N LEU A 308 -22.16 0.08 -1.31
CA LEU A 308 -22.39 1.04 -0.23
C LEU A 308 -21.16 1.93 -0.03
N VAL A 309 -19.96 1.36 0.07
CA VAL A 309 -18.73 2.12 0.32
C VAL A 309 -18.39 3.01 -0.86
N PHE A 310 -18.46 2.50 -2.10
CA PHE A 310 -18.23 3.31 -3.29
C PHE A 310 -19.30 4.38 -3.47
N GLY A 311 -20.57 4.10 -3.15
CA GLY A 311 -21.65 5.08 -3.16
C GLY A 311 -21.40 6.22 -2.17
N ILE A 312 -20.98 5.90 -0.94
CA ILE A 312 -20.61 6.91 0.07
C ILE A 312 -19.41 7.73 -0.40
N LYS A 313 -18.34 7.08 -0.91
CA LYS A 313 -17.15 7.78 -1.46
C LYS A 313 -17.55 8.76 -2.55
N THR A 314 -18.34 8.32 -3.52
CA THR A 314 -18.79 9.15 -4.65
C THR A 314 -19.69 10.29 -4.17
N PHE A 315 -20.58 10.02 -3.22
CA PHE A 315 -21.45 11.05 -2.61
C PHE A 315 -20.62 12.14 -1.92
N ILE A 316 -19.63 11.75 -1.09
CA ILE A 316 -18.74 12.71 -0.40
C ILE A 316 -17.93 13.50 -1.42
N ALA A 317 -17.37 12.88 -2.44
CA ALA A 317 -16.60 13.54 -3.49
C ALA A 317 -17.45 14.54 -4.29
N HIS A 318 -18.74 14.25 -4.49
CA HIS A 318 -19.65 15.17 -5.15
C HIS A 318 -20.06 16.36 -4.25
N MET A 319 -20.25 16.10 -2.95
CA MET A 319 -20.65 17.12 -1.98
C MET A 319 -19.53 18.09 -1.62
N ILE A 320 -18.29 17.60 -1.59
CA ILE A 320 -17.12 18.39 -1.19
C ILE A 320 -16.19 18.50 -2.39
N PRO A 321 -16.28 19.58 -3.20
CA PRO A 321 -15.38 19.77 -4.33
C PRO A 321 -13.95 20.04 -3.83
N ASP A 322 -12.96 19.47 -4.51
CA ASP A 322 -11.53 19.59 -4.16
C ASP A 322 -11.02 21.03 -4.18
N MET A 323 -11.62 21.88 -5.03
CA MET A 323 -11.28 23.29 -5.11
C MET A 323 -12.50 24.19 -4.87
N PRO A 324 -12.39 25.20 -4.01
CA PRO A 324 -13.40 26.25 -3.90
C PRO A 324 -13.60 26.96 -5.25
N LYS A 325 -14.84 27.32 -5.56
CA LYS A 325 -15.20 27.99 -6.83
C LYS A 325 -14.37 29.27 -7.06
N ASP A 326 -14.19 30.07 -6.02
CA ASP A 326 -13.40 31.32 -6.09
C ASP A 326 -11.94 31.08 -6.50
N LEU A 327 -11.34 29.99 -6.02
CA LEU A 327 -9.97 29.62 -6.38
C LEU A 327 -9.90 29.14 -7.85
N CYS A 328 -10.87 28.33 -8.26
CA CYS A 328 -10.97 27.86 -9.65
C CYS A 328 -11.11 29.02 -10.63
N ASP A 329 -11.92 30.03 -10.30
CA ASP A 329 -12.12 31.22 -11.14
C ASP A 329 -10.87 32.10 -11.19
N ARG A 330 -10.14 32.25 -10.08
CA ARG A 330 -8.84 32.94 -10.04
C ARG A 330 -7.80 32.24 -10.92
N MET A 331 -7.65 30.92 -10.78
CA MET A 331 -6.70 30.14 -11.60
C MET A 331 -7.05 30.21 -13.08
N ARG A 332 -8.36 30.16 -13.43
CA ARG A 332 -8.81 30.31 -14.82
C ARG A 332 -8.47 31.69 -15.35
N ARG A 333 -8.67 32.74 -14.55
CA ARG A 333 -8.33 34.11 -14.91
C ARG A 333 -6.82 34.31 -15.09
N GLU A 334 -6.02 33.78 -14.17
CA GLU A 334 -4.55 33.82 -14.29
C GLU A 334 -4.05 33.11 -15.55
N LYS A 335 -4.60 31.92 -15.83
CA LYS A 335 -4.28 31.18 -17.05
C LYS A 335 -4.62 31.96 -18.30
N TYR A 336 -5.78 32.62 -18.32
CA TYR A 336 -6.19 33.48 -19.43
C TYR A 336 -5.23 34.66 -19.62
N LEU A 337 -4.91 35.37 -18.54
CA LEU A 337 -3.96 36.49 -18.59
C LEU A 337 -2.56 36.08 -19.05
N MET A 338 -2.09 34.90 -18.60
CA MET A 338 -0.81 34.36 -19.06
C MET A 338 -0.82 34.03 -20.56
N GLN A 339 -1.91 33.45 -21.06
CA GLN A 339 -2.07 33.18 -22.50
C GLN A 339 -2.11 34.48 -23.33
N GLU A 340 -2.79 35.50 -22.84
CA GLU A 340 -2.86 36.81 -23.48
C GLU A 340 -1.47 37.48 -23.56
N MET A 341 -0.71 37.47 -22.45
CA MET A 341 0.66 37.99 -22.43
C MET A 341 1.61 37.24 -23.36
N VAL A 342 1.51 35.91 -23.46
CA VAL A 342 2.32 35.10 -24.36
C VAL A 342 1.96 35.47 -25.82
N TYR A 343 0.68 35.57 -26.12
CA TYR A 343 0.20 35.96 -27.45
C TYR A 343 0.66 37.36 -27.85
N GLU A 344 0.58 38.35 -26.97
CA GLU A 344 1.06 39.72 -27.21
C GLU A 344 2.60 39.73 -27.45
N ALA A 345 3.36 39.00 -26.64
CA ALA A 345 4.79 38.90 -26.80
C ALA A 345 5.18 38.25 -28.15
N GLU A 346 4.45 37.25 -28.59
CA GLU A 346 4.65 36.59 -29.87
C GLU A 346 4.30 37.52 -31.05
N LEU A 347 3.20 38.26 -30.97
CA LEU A 347 2.83 39.31 -31.93
C LEU A 347 3.91 40.38 -32.06
N GLU A 348 4.43 40.84 -30.92
CA GLU A 348 5.49 41.85 -30.90
C GLU A 348 6.79 41.35 -31.58
N HIS A 349 7.11 40.06 -31.32
CA HIS A 349 8.25 39.40 -31.97
C HIS A 349 8.07 39.31 -33.49
N LEU A 350 6.91 38.88 -33.94
CA LEU A 350 6.59 38.79 -35.38
C LEU A 350 6.61 40.16 -36.05
N GLN A 351 6.12 41.21 -35.38
CA GLN A 351 6.19 42.59 -35.90
C GLN A 351 7.64 43.09 -35.99
N LYS A 352 8.49 42.77 -35.05
CA LYS A 352 9.95 43.11 -35.08
C LYS A 352 10.64 42.37 -36.23
N GLU A 353 10.31 41.10 -36.46
CA GLU A 353 10.86 40.35 -37.59
C GLU A 353 10.40 40.89 -38.94
N ARG A 354 9.11 41.23 -39.08
CA ARG A 354 8.60 41.87 -40.31
C ARG A 354 9.32 43.21 -40.59
N LYS A 355 9.55 44.04 -39.59
CA LYS A 355 10.29 45.30 -39.72
C LYS A 355 11.77 45.05 -40.09
N LYS A 356 12.41 44.00 -39.57
CA LYS A 356 13.77 43.63 -39.96
C LYS A 356 13.85 43.16 -41.40
N ASN A 357 12.92 42.30 -41.82
CA ASN A 357 12.87 41.80 -43.19
C ASN A 357 12.51 42.87 -44.18
N GLY A 358 11.56 43.77 -43.87
CA GLY A 358 11.23 44.94 -44.72
C GLY A 358 12.39 45.89 -44.94
N LYS A 359 13.26 46.10 -43.91
CA LYS A 359 14.50 46.89 -44.06
C LYS A 359 15.55 46.17 -44.91
N ARG A 360 15.59 44.84 -44.91
CA ARG A 360 16.50 44.05 -45.77
C ARG A 360 16.15 44.17 -47.24
N TYR A 361 14.88 44.15 -47.60
CA TYR A 361 14.41 44.32 -48.98
C TYR A 361 14.61 45.74 -49.54
N HIS A 362 14.66 46.79 -48.69
CA HIS A 362 14.94 48.16 -49.10
C HIS A 362 16.43 48.45 -49.31
N HIS A 363 17.33 47.57 -48.86
CA HIS A 363 18.78 47.76 -49.03
C HIS A 363 19.39 46.96 -50.20
N GLU A 364 18.60 46.13 -50.86
CA GLU A 364 19.07 45.26 -51.97
C GLU A 364 18.70 45.75 -53.36
N TRP A 365 18.10 46.94 -53.52
CA TRP A 365 17.93 47.56 -54.80
C TRP A 365 18.62 48.92 -54.84
N PRO A 366 19.67 49.09 -55.77
CA PRO A 366 20.31 50.37 -55.91
C PRO A 366 19.43 51.36 -56.72
#